data_caca15f93130081192341e11d1e0a83b
#
_entry.id   caca15f93130081192341e11d1e0a83b
#
_cell.length_a   1.000
_cell.length_b   1.000
_cell.length_c   1.000
_cell.angle_alpha   90.00
_cell.angle_beta   90.00
_cell.angle_gamma   90.00
#
_symmetry.space_group_name_H-M   'P 1'
#
loop_
_entity.id
_entity.type
_entity.pdbx_description
1 polymer ?
#
loop_
_entity_poly.entity_id
_entity_poly.type
_entity_poly.pdbx_seq_one_letter_code
_entity_poly.pdbx_strand_id
1 'polypeptide(L)'
;ALERDSKRVGNAGDHIDYALLLDGLKAEREEGITIDVAYRYFSTNQRKFIIADTPGHEQYTRNMITGGSTANLAIILVDARTGVITQTRRHTFLVSLLGIKHIALAVNKMDLVDFDENVFDAIVAEYKALTDKLGIEDVTCFPLSALDGDNVVEKSERTPWYEGTSLLDFLETVPIHTDRNMTDFSYPCLLYTSDAA
;
A
#
# COMPACT_ATOMS: atom_id res chain seq x y z
N ALA A 1 -17.09 3.45 20.63
CA ALA A 1 -16.90 2.00 20.47
C ALA A 1 -15.42 1.70 20.33
N LEU A 2 -14.74 2.21 19.32
CA LEU A 2 -13.31 1.96 19.02
C LEU A 2 -12.37 2.22 20.20
N GLU A 3 -12.52 3.35 20.90
CA GLU A 3 -11.70 3.68 22.08
C GLU A 3 -11.85 2.66 23.22
N ARG A 4 -13.04 2.10 23.41
CA ARG A 4 -13.26 1.06 24.44
C ARG A 4 -12.65 -0.27 24.02
N ASP A 5 -12.73 -0.59 22.75
CA ASP A 5 -12.21 -1.86 22.22
C ASP A 5 -10.68 -1.78 22.13
N SER A 6 -10.11 -0.62 21.77
CA SER A 6 -8.66 -0.38 21.76
C SER A 6 -8.04 -0.54 23.16
N LYS A 7 -8.67 0.01 24.19
CA LYS A 7 -8.20 -0.15 25.59
C LYS A 7 -8.35 -1.57 26.15
N ARG A 8 -9.22 -2.39 25.54
CA ARG A 8 -9.52 -3.74 26.03
C ARG A 8 -8.72 -4.83 25.34
N VAL A 9 -8.41 -4.68 24.06
CA VAL A 9 -7.84 -5.71 23.19
C VAL A 9 -6.71 -5.18 22.30
N GLY A 10 -6.55 -3.86 22.18
CA GLY A 10 -5.57 -3.23 21.30
C GLY A 10 -4.13 -3.33 21.82
N ASN A 11 -3.18 -3.36 20.91
CA ASN A 11 -1.73 -3.44 21.18
C ASN A 11 -1.04 -2.07 21.14
N ALA A 12 -1.78 -0.96 20.91
CA ALA A 12 -1.24 0.39 20.74
C ALA A 12 -1.03 1.17 22.05
N GLY A 13 -1.10 0.53 23.23
CA GLY A 13 -0.94 1.18 24.53
C GLY A 13 -2.06 2.17 24.82
N ASP A 14 -1.71 3.44 25.13
CA ASP A 14 -2.70 4.50 25.42
C ASP A 14 -3.32 5.13 24.16
N HIS A 15 -2.85 4.79 22.96
CA HIS A 15 -3.37 5.28 21.68
C HIS A 15 -4.51 4.42 21.15
N ILE A 16 -5.34 5.01 20.29
CA ILE A 16 -6.40 4.26 19.60
C ILE A 16 -5.74 3.28 18.62
N ASP A 17 -6.06 2.00 18.77
CA ASP A 17 -5.59 0.96 17.84
C ASP A 17 -6.52 0.92 16.63
N TYR A 18 -6.09 1.58 15.56
CA TYR A 18 -6.83 1.62 14.29
C TYR A 18 -6.80 0.29 13.54
N ALA A 19 -5.86 -0.61 13.85
CA ALA A 19 -5.80 -1.95 13.26
C ALA A 19 -7.06 -2.76 13.57
N LEU A 20 -7.70 -2.52 14.73
CA LEU A 20 -8.97 -3.15 15.09
C LEU A 20 -10.13 -2.88 14.10
N LEU A 21 -10.01 -1.84 13.27
CA LEU A 21 -10.97 -1.59 12.18
C LEU A 21 -10.76 -2.50 10.98
N LEU A 22 -9.52 -2.94 10.77
CA LEU A 22 -9.10 -3.71 9.61
C LEU A 22 -9.03 -5.21 9.92
N ASP A 23 -8.57 -5.56 11.11
CA ASP A 23 -8.36 -6.93 11.55
C ASP A 23 -9.68 -7.69 11.71
N GLY A 24 -9.99 -8.52 10.73
CA GLY A 24 -11.20 -9.34 10.71
C GLY A 24 -11.07 -10.64 11.50
N LEU A 25 -9.87 -11.21 11.56
CA LEU A 25 -9.60 -12.50 12.18
C LEU A 25 -9.09 -12.37 13.62
N LYS A 26 -9.51 -13.29 14.48
CA LYS A 26 -9.01 -13.34 15.85
C LYS A 26 -7.50 -13.56 15.91
N ALA A 27 -6.95 -14.40 15.02
CA ALA A 27 -5.53 -14.68 14.90
C ALA A 27 -4.72 -13.43 14.51
N GLU A 28 -5.23 -12.57 13.63
CA GLU A 28 -4.59 -11.30 13.26
C GLU A 28 -4.43 -10.38 14.47
N ARG A 29 -5.46 -10.33 15.32
CA ARG A 29 -5.43 -9.51 16.56
C ARG A 29 -4.48 -10.07 17.60
N GLU A 30 -4.36 -11.39 17.70
CA GLU A 30 -3.48 -12.07 18.66
C GLU A 30 -2.00 -11.96 18.23
N GLU A 31 -1.73 -12.05 16.93
CA GLU A 31 -0.37 -12.02 16.38
C GLU A 31 0.08 -10.61 15.98
N GLY A 32 -0.86 -9.66 15.84
CA GLY A 32 -0.61 -8.28 15.41
C GLY A 32 -0.10 -8.16 13.96
N ILE A 33 -0.47 -9.12 13.11
CA ILE A 33 -0.10 -9.16 11.68
C ILE A 33 -1.32 -9.45 10.83
N THR A 34 -1.36 -8.90 9.61
CA THR A 34 -2.37 -9.24 8.61
C THR A 34 -2.11 -10.66 8.06
N ILE A 35 -3.12 -11.52 8.06
CA ILE A 35 -3.05 -12.91 7.58
C ILE A 35 -3.80 -13.05 6.27
N ASP A 36 -5.02 -12.53 6.18
CA ASP A 36 -5.88 -12.61 5.01
C ASP A 36 -6.08 -11.24 4.38
N VAL A 37 -6.66 -11.20 3.18
CA VAL A 37 -6.94 -9.94 2.48
C VAL A 37 -8.18 -9.29 3.06
N ALA A 38 -8.01 -8.07 3.57
CA ALA A 38 -9.12 -7.25 4.05
C ALA A 38 -9.47 -6.17 3.00
N TYR A 39 -10.73 -6.14 2.57
CA TYR A 39 -11.21 -5.12 1.65
C TYR A 39 -11.94 -4.02 2.41
N ARG A 40 -11.57 -2.77 2.14
CA ARG A 40 -12.20 -1.57 2.68
C ARG A 40 -12.57 -0.62 1.55
N TYR A 41 -13.66 0.09 1.74
CA TYR A 41 -14.23 0.98 0.75
C TYR A 41 -14.30 2.38 1.34
N PHE A 42 -13.81 3.34 0.60
CA PHE A 42 -14.04 4.74 0.91
C PHE A 42 -14.21 5.54 -0.39
N SER A 43 -14.74 6.74 -0.29
CA SER A 43 -14.92 7.63 -1.43
C SER A 43 -14.61 9.06 -1.03
N THR A 44 -13.99 9.76 -1.95
CA THR A 44 -13.88 11.21 -1.93
C THR A 44 -14.88 11.80 -2.92
N ASN A 45 -14.87 13.10 -3.08
CA ASN A 45 -15.70 13.76 -4.08
C ASN A 45 -15.26 13.44 -5.52
N GLN A 46 -14.01 12.99 -5.71
CA GLN A 46 -13.41 12.74 -7.03
C GLN A 46 -13.42 11.26 -7.42
N ARG A 47 -13.18 10.35 -6.45
CA ARG A 47 -12.96 8.93 -6.74
C ARG A 47 -13.49 8.01 -5.64
N LYS A 48 -13.92 6.82 -6.04
CA LYS A 48 -14.22 5.70 -5.13
C LYS A 48 -13.02 4.77 -5.10
N PHE A 49 -12.65 4.32 -3.90
CA PHE A 49 -11.50 3.47 -3.66
C PHE A 49 -11.91 2.15 -3.03
N ILE A 50 -11.23 1.10 -3.45
CA ILE A 50 -11.24 -0.19 -2.81
C ILE A 50 -9.80 -0.45 -2.36
N ILE A 51 -9.57 -0.49 -1.06
CA ILE A 51 -8.29 -0.87 -0.49
C ILE A 51 -8.32 -2.38 -0.24
N ALA A 52 -7.38 -3.10 -0.84
CA ALA A 52 -7.06 -4.47 -0.47
C ALA A 52 -5.85 -4.42 0.47
N ASP A 53 -6.09 -4.53 1.77
CA ASP A 53 -5.03 -4.66 2.76
C ASP A 53 -4.51 -6.10 2.72
N THR A 54 -3.24 -6.26 2.38
CA THR A 54 -2.63 -7.55 2.11
C THR A 54 -1.50 -7.85 3.09
N PRO A 55 -1.34 -9.13 3.49
CA PRO A 55 -0.30 -9.50 4.43
C PRO A 55 1.09 -9.26 3.86
N GLY A 56 1.97 -8.68 4.70
CA GLY A 56 3.37 -8.45 4.37
C GLY A 56 4.30 -9.65 4.65
N HIS A 57 3.85 -10.64 5.44
CA HIS A 57 4.69 -11.77 5.83
C HIS A 57 4.83 -12.81 4.72
N GLU A 58 6.01 -13.40 4.57
CA GLU A 58 6.32 -14.32 3.46
C GLU A 58 5.42 -15.57 3.41
N GLN A 59 4.97 -16.06 4.56
CA GLN A 59 4.09 -17.23 4.64
C GLN A 59 2.72 -16.97 3.98
N TYR A 60 2.30 -15.72 3.89
CA TYR A 60 1.00 -15.31 3.35
C TYR A 60 1.08 -14.69 1.95
N THR A 61 2.18 -14.91 1.22
CA THR A 61 2.39 -14.39 -0.13
C THR A 61 1.23 -14.71 -1.09
N ARG A 62 0.59 -15.88 -0.94
CA ARG A 62 -0.60 -16.25 -1.75
C ARG A 62 -1.74 -15.25 -1.56
N ASN A 63 -2.01 -14.84 -0.33
CA ASN A 63 -3.06 -13.88 -0.01
C ASN A 63 -2.72 -12.49 -0.57
N MET A 64 -1.46 -12.09 -0.49
CA MET A 64 -0.97 -10.87 -1.14
C MET A 64 -1.23 -10.87 -2.65
N ILE A 65 -0.93 -11.99 -3.35
CA ILE A 65 -1.18 -12.14 -4.79
C ILE A 65 -2.68 -12.05 -5.07
N THR A 66 -3.52 -12.69 -4.24
CA THR A 66 -4.99 -12.64 -4.40
C THR A 66 -5.51 -11.19 -4.31
N GLY A 67 -5.09 -10.43 -3.29
CA GLY A 67 -5.49 -9.02 -3.16
C GLY A 67 -4.94 -8.15 -4.30
N GLY A 68 -3.69 -8.37 -4.70
CA GLY A 68 -3.03 -7.60 -5.76
C GLY A 68 -3.58 -7.88 -7.17
N SER A 69 -4.15 -9.07 -7.43
CA SER A 69 -4.56 -9.49 -8.78
C SER A 69 -5.62 -8.60 -9.43
N THR A 70 -6.38 -7.86 -8.65
CA THR A 70 -7.43 -6.93 -9.10
C THR A 70 -7.06 -5.46 -8.90
N ALA A 71 -5.87 -5.18 -8.35
CA ALA A 71 -5.44 -3.83 -8.03
C ALA A 71 -4.97 -3.08 -9.28
N ASN A 72 -5.29 -1.79 -9.35
CA ASN A 72 -4.82 -0.89 -10.40
C ASN A 72 -3.52 -0.17 -10.00
N LEU A 73 -3.27 -0.07 -8.70
CA LEU A 73 -2.13 0.62 -8.11
C LEU A 73 -1.69 -0.15 -6.87
N ALA A 74 -0.40 -0.21 -6.62
CA ALA A 74 0.15 -0.78 -5.40
C ALA A 74 0.80 0.30 -4.53
N ILE A 75 0.50 0.28 -3.23
CA ILE A 75 1.22 1.09 -2.24
C ILE A 75 2.20 0.16 -1.53
N ILE A 76 3.49 0.40 -1.72
CA ILE A 76 4.57 -0.34 -1.06
C ILE A 76 5.06 0.47 0.12
N LEU A 77 4.87 -0.07 1.34
CA LEU A 77 5.32 0.58 2.56
C LEU A 77 6.75 0.17 2.90
N VAL A 78 7.56 1.17 3.23
CA VAL A 78 8.94 1.00 3.70
C VAL A 78 9.11 1.78 5.00
N ASP A 79 9.66 1.15 6.03
CA ASP A 79 10.04 1.84 7.27
C ASP A 79 11.30 2.66 7.03
N ALA A 80 11.26 3.97 7.29
CA ALA A 80 12.38 4.89 7.06
C ALA A 80 13.66 4.50 7.81
N ARG A 81 13.54 3.79 8.93
CA ARG A 81 14.69 3.33 9.73
C ARG A 81 15.41 2.14 9.13
N THR A 82 14.72 1.30 8.36
CA THR A 82 15.27 0.03 7.83
C THR A 82 15.52 0.06 6.32
N GLY A 83 14.84 0.96 5.59
CA GLY A 83 14.98 1.08 4.14
C GLY A 83 14.43 -0.12 3.37
N VAL A 84 15.00 -0.37 2.20
CA VAL A 84 14.55 -1.42 1.26
C VAL A 84 15.08 -2.78 1.69
N ILE A 85 14.27 -3.54 2.40
CA ILE A 85 14.58 -4.90 2.87
C ILE A 85 14.22 -5.97 1.83
N THR A 86 14.62 -7.23 2.09
CA THR A 86 14.33 -8.38 1.21
C THR A 86 12.84 -8.52 0.92
N GLN A 87 11.99 -8.27 1.91
CA GLN A 87 10.54 -8.36 1.76
C GLN A 87 9.99 -7.30 0.81
N THR A 88 10.49 -6.05 0.91
CA THR A 88 10.15 -4.97 -0.03
C THR A 88 10.48 -5.38 -1.47
N ARG A 89 11.67 -5.95 -1.70
CA ARG A 89 12.11 -6.43 -3.02
C ARG A 89 11.19 -7.53 -3.56
N ARG A 90 10.82 -8.48 -2.70
CA ARG A 90 9.89 -9.57 -3.05
C ARG A 90 8.53 -9.05 -3.45
N HIS A 91 7.95 -8.14 -2.65
CA HIS A 91 6.64 -7.55 -2.94
C HIS A 91 6.66 -6.75 -4.24
N THR A 92 7.68 -5.94 -4.46
CA THR A 92 7.84 -5.18 -5.71
C THR A 92 7.92 -6.11 -6.92
N PHE A 93 8.66 -7.21 -6.82
CA PHE A 93 8.73 -8.22 -7.87
C PHE A 93 7.36 -8.86 -8.15
N LEU A 94 6.61 -9.22 -7.11
CA LEU A 94 5.26 -9.78 -7.28
C LEU A 94 4.28 -8.78 -7.90
N VAL A 95 4.34 -7.51 -7.51
CA VAL A 95 3.55 -6.43 -8.10
C VAL A 95 3.86 -6.29 -9.60
N SER A 96 5.14 -6.38 -9.99
CA SER A 96 5.57 -6.39 -11.39
C SER A 96 4.98 -7.59 -12.15
N LEU A 97 5.03 -8.80 -11.59
CA LEU A 97 4.45 -10.01 -12.19
C LEU A 97 2.93 -9.92 -12.38
N LEU A 98 2.24 -9.24 -11.46
CA LEU A 98 0.80 -9.00 -11.56
C LEU A 98 0.43 -7.94 -12.62
N GLY A 99 1.43 -7.28 -13.21
CA GLY A 99 1.23 -6.27 -14.25
C GLY A 99 0.69 -4.95 -13.72
N ILE A 100 0.83 -4.67 -12.42
CA ILE A 100 0.45 -3.39 -11.82
C ILE A 100 1.48 -2.36 -12.23
N LYS A 101 1.06 -1.33 -12.95
CA LYS A 101 1.95 -0.33 -13.53
C LYS A 101 2.28 0.82 -12.58
N HIS A 102 1.32 1.22 -11.75
CA HIS A 102 1.44 2.36 -10.85
C HIS A 102 1.87 1.91 -9.46
N ILE A 103 3.00 2.40 -8.99
CA ILE A 103 3.50 2.12 -7.64
C ILE A 103 3.66 3.42 -6.87
N ALA A 104 3.04 3.49 -5.70
CA ALA A 104 3.30 4.49 -4.68
C ALA A 104 4.25 3.90 -3.64
N LEU A 105 5.48 4.36 -3.59
CA LEU A 105 6.41 4.04 -2.51
C LEU A 105 6.12 4.94 -1.31
N ALA A 106 5.60 4.39 -0.26
CA ALA A 106 5.31 5.07 0.99
C ALA A 106 6.45 4.84 1.99
N VAL A 107 7.37 5.79 2.09
CA VAL A 107 8.44 5.79 3.11
C VAL A 107 7.83 6.28 4.41
N ASN A 108 7.38 5.33 5.23
CA ASN A 108 6.63 5.59 6.46
C ASN A 108 7.54 5.68 7.68
N LYS A 109 7.01 6.24 8.75
CA LYS A 109 7.70 6.50 10.01
C LYS A 109 8.83 7.51 9.86
N MET A 110 8.66 8.49 8.99
CA MET A 110 9.59 9.61 8.84
C MET A 110 9.75 10.43 10.12
N ASP A 111 8.73 10.44 10.98
CA ASP A 111 8.76 11.00 12.34
C ASP A 111 9.87 10.41 13.23
N LEU A 112 10.23 9.15 13.03
CA LEU A 112 11.27 8.46 13.80
C LEU A 112 12.70 8.71 13.29
N VAL A 113 12.83 9.43 12.17
CA VAL A 113 14.11 9.85 11.57
C VAL A 113 14.13 11.36 11.34
N ASP A 114 13.34 12.12 12.14
CA ASP A 114 13.27 13.58 12.13
C ASP A 114 12.99 14.19 10.74
N PHE A 115 12.27 13.46 9.87
CA PHE A 115 11.97 13.85 8.48
C PHE A 115 13.20 14.22 7.66
N ASP A 116 14.32 13.50 7.89
CA ASP A 116 15.59 13.74 7.19
C ASP A 116 15.44 13.42 5.69
N GLU A 117 15.67 14.45 4.85
CA GLU A 117 15.67 14.36 3.39
C GLU A 117 16.68 13.34 2.87
N ASN A 118 17.88 13.28 3.47
CA ASN A 118 18.93 12.35 3.03
C ASN A 118 18.52 10.88 3.22
N VAL A 119 17.79 10.59 4.29
CA VAL A 119 17.25 9.23 4.55
C VAL A 119 16.23 8.87 3.49
N PHE A 120 15.31 9.79 3.18
CA PHE A 120 14.31 9.61 2.15
C PHE A 120 14.96 9.40 0.78
N ASP A 121 15.88 10.26 0.37
CA ASP A 121 16.56 10.20 -0.93
C ASP A 121 17.35 8.91 -1.10
N ALA A 122 18.04 8.45 -0.06
CA ALA A 122 18.77 7.18 -0.10
C ALA A 122 17.84 6.00 -0.36
N ILE A 123 16.68 5.95 0.32
CA ILE A 123 15.67 4.90 0.14
C ILE A 123 15.07 4.96 -1.27
N VAL A 124 14.74 6.17 -1.74
CA VAL A 124 14.19 6.39 -3.09
C VAL A 124 15.18 5.96 -4.17
N ALA A 125 16.46 6.31 -4.03
CA ALA A 125 17.50 5.91 -4.98
C ALA A 125 17.66 4.38 -5.04
N GLU A 126 17.69 3.71 -3.88
CA GLU A 126 17.79 2.25 -3.80
C GLU A 126 16.56 1.58 -4.42
N TYR A 127 15.37 2.10 -4.13
CA TYR A 127 14.12 1.55 -4.66
C TYR A 127 14.01 1.74 -6.17
N LYS A 128 14.36 2.92 -6.70
CA LYS A 128 14.39 3.18 -8.16
C LYS A 128 15.35 2.25 -8.87
N ALA A 129 16.54 2.01 -8.32
CA ALA A 129 17.48 1.03 -8.89
C ALA A 129 16.93 -0.40 -8.94
N LEU A 130 15.99 -0.75 -8.05
CA LEU A 130 15.26 -2.02 -8.08
C LEU A 130 14.19 -2.01 -9.16
N THR A 131 13.36 -0.97 -9.24
CA THR A 131 12.25 -0.88 -10.20
C THR A 131 12.74 -0.77 -11.64
N ASP A 132 13.86 -0.09 -11.88
CA ASP A 132 14.51 -0.02 -13.20
C ASP A 132 14.87 -1.42 -13.73
N LYS A 133 15.41 -2.29 -12.85
CA LYS A 133 15.71 -3.69 -13.20
C LYS A 133 14.48 -4.53 -13.50
N LEU A 134 13.33 -4.16 -12.96
CA LEU A 134 12.05 -4.83 -13.17
C LEU A 134 11.23 -4.23 -14.31
N GLY A 135 11.72 -3.15 -14.95
CA GLY A 135 11.01 -2.45 -16.02
C GLY A 135 9.76 -1.72 -15.56
N ILE A 136 9.72 -1.26 -14.29
CA ILE A 136 8.62 -0.48 -13.74
C ILE A 136 8.99 1.00 -13.87
N GLU A 137 8.25 1.74 -14.67
CA GLU A 137 8.53 3.13 -14.99
C GLU A 137 7.77 4.13 -14.10
N ASP A 138 6.56 3.77 -13.66
CA ASP A 138 5.68 4.67 -12.91
C ASP A 138 5.76 4.41 -11.40
N VAL A 139 6.72 5.09 -10.77
CA VAL A 139 6.94 5.03 -9.32
C VAL A 139 6.93 6.43 -8.74
N THR A 140 5.96 6.71 -7.88
CA THR A 140 5.89 7.95 -7.10
C THR A 140 6.21 7.67 -5.64
N CYS A 141 7.05 8.51 -5.03
CA CYS A 141 7.56 8.30 -3.68
C CYS A 141 7.03 9.35 -2.72
N PHE A 142 6.65 8.94 -1.51
CA PHE A 142 6.02 9.77 -0.48
C PHE A 142 6.74 9.63 0.84
N PRO A 143 7.25 10.72 1.46
CA PRO A 143 7.72 10.71 2.83
C PRO A 143 6.53 10.84 3.78
N LEU A 144 6.19 9.79 4.53
CA LEU A 144 4.99 9.74 5.34
C LEU A 144 5.28 9.57 6.84
N SER A 145 4.40 10.12 7.67
CA SER A 145 4.11 9.58 9.00
C SER A 145 2.63 9.21 9.05
N ALA A 146 2.34 7.91 8.92
CA ALA A 146 0.96 7.43 8.98
C ALA A 146 0.34 7.63 10.37
N LEU A 147 1.17 7.68 11.41
CA LEU A 147 0.72 7.93 12.79
C LEU A 147 0.24 9.37 12.98
N ASP A 148 1.03 10.33 12.51
CA ASP A 148 0.77 11.76 12.65
C ASP A 148 -0.10 12.30 11.49
N GLY A 149 -0.18 11.58 10.37
CA GLY A 149 -0.94 11.97 9.18
C GLY A 149 -0.15 12.80 8.17
N ASP A 150 1.15 12.99 8.39
CA ASP A 150 2.00 13.80 7.51
C ASP A 150 2.05 13.25 6.08
N ASN A 151 1.74 14.10 5.10
CA ASN A 151 1.68 13.82 3.66
C ASN A 151 0.70 12.70 3.25
N VAL A 152 -0.19 12.27 4.15
CA VAL A 152 -1.22 11.25 3.84
C VAL A 152 -2.41 11.90 3.14
N VAL A 153 -3.10 12.83 3.80
CA VAL A 153 -4.27 13.54 3.25
C VAL A 153 -3.86 14.91 2.75
N GLU A 154 -3.09 15.64 3.54
CA GLU A 154 -2.60 16.97 3.24
C GLU A 154 -1.07 16.99 3.28
N LYS A 155 -0.48 17.97 2.59
CA LYS A 155 0.96 18.15 2.56
C LYS A 155 1.45 18.63 3.93
N SER A 156 2.52 18.01 4.44
CA SER A 156 3.09 18.33 5.75
C SER A 156 4.05 19.53 5.69
N GLU A 157 3.97 20.40 6.69
CA GLU A 157 4.95 21.47 6.91
C GLU A 157 6.30 20.93 7.43
N ARG A 158 6.34 19.70 7.93
CA ARG A 158 7.55 19.04 8.46
C ARG A 158 8.50 18.55 7.36
N THR A 159 8.01 18.50 6.10
CA THR A 159 8.79 18.12 4.92
C THR A 159 8.85 19.27 3.91
N PRO A 160 9.43 20.44 4.23
CA PRO A 160 9.47 21.59 3.32
C PRO A 160 10.27 21.33 2.04
N TRP A 161 11.18 20.36 2.07
CA TRP A 161 11.99 19.92 0.94
C TRP A 161 11.23 19.01 -0.04
N TYR A 162 10.08 18.46 0.39
CA TYR A 162 9.27 17.60 -0.48
C TYR A 162 8.35 18.42 -1.38
N GLU A 163 8.61 18.40 -2.67
CA GLU A 163 7.84 19.17 -3.68
C GLU A 163 6.61 18.41 -4.21
N GLY A 164 6.48 17.10 -3.90
CA GLY A 164 5.37 16.27 -4.36
C GLY A 164 4.03 16.62 -3.72
N THR A 165 3.00 15.89 -4.11
CA THR A 165 1.64 16.00 -3.55
C THR A 165 1.46 15.07 -2.34
N SER A 166 0.32 15.18 -1.64
CA SER A 166 -0.06 14.18 -0.64
C SER A 166 -0.38 12.84 -1.31
N LEU A 167 -0.34 11.75 -0.53
CA LEU A 167 -0.69 10.43 -1.03
C LEU A 167 -2.13 10.39 -1.55
N LEU A 168 -3.08 11.03 -0.85
CA LEU A 168 -4.48 11.07 -1.27
C LEU A 168 -4.66 11.83 -2.59
N ASP A 169 -4.04 13.00 -2.74
CA ASP A 169 -4.10 13.77 -3.99
C ASP A 169 -3.56 12.95 -5.17
N PHE A 170 -2.47 12.23 -4.98
CA PHE A 170 -1.93 11.33 -6.00
C PHE A 170 -2.93 10.22 -6.35
N LEU A 171 -3.52 9.56 -5.35
CA LEU A 171 -4.50 8.50 -5.57
C LEU A 171 -5.76 9.00 -6.30
N GLU A 172 -6.17 10.25 -6.07
CA GLU A 172 -7.29 10.87 -6.78
C GLU A 172 -6.98 11.18 -8.24
N THR A 173 -5.74 11.54 -8.55
CA THR A 173 -5.34 12.07 -9.85
C THR A 173 -4.67 11.07 -10.78
N VAL A 174 -4.09 9.98 -10.26
CA VAL A 174 -3.40 8.97 -11.07
C VAL A 174 -4.30 8.40 -12.17
N PRO A 175 -3.82 8.34 -13.44
CA PRO A 175 -4.65 7.99 -14.61
C PRO A 175 -4.75 6.46 -14.81
N ILE A 176 -5.51 5.76 -13.98
CA ILE A 176 -5.69 4.29 -14.07
C ILE A 176 -6.56 3.81 -15.23
N HIS A 177 -7.31 4.68 -15.90
CA HIS A 177 -8.23 4.27 -16.97
C HIS A 177 -7.52 3.93 -18.30
N THR A 178 -6.30 4.42 -18.50
CA THR A 178 -5.52 4.19 -19.73
C THR A 178 -4.89 2.79 -19.80
N ASP A 179 -4.87 2.06 -18.69
CA ASP A 179 -4.22 0.75 -18.61
C ASP A 179 -5.05 -0.40 -19.17
N ARG A 180 -6.34 -0.18 -19.36
CA ARG A 180 -7.23 -1.20 -19.93
C ARG A 180 -7.22 -1.11 -21.45
N ASN A 181 -6.87 -2.22 -22.10
CA ASN A 181 -7.07 -2.35 -23.55
C ASN A 181 -8.58 -2.46 -23.83
N MET A 182 -9.17 -1.36 -24.34
CA MET A 182 -10.59 -1.28 -24.69
C MET A 182 -10.84 -1.54 -26.19
N THR A 183 -9.79 -1.81 -26.97
CA THR A 183 -9.87 -2.01 -28.42
C THR A 183 -9.90 -3.48 -28.81
N ASP A 184 -9.22 -4.35 -28.07
CA ASP A 184 -9.18 -5.76 -28.34
C ASP A 184 -10.25 -6.51 -27.56
N PHE A 185 -10.99 -7.36 -28.26
CA PHE A 185 -11.96 -8.24 -27.64
C PHE A 185 -11.25 -9.39 -26.93
N SER A 186 -11.41 -9.49 -25.60
CA SER A 186 -10.94 -10.65 -24.83
C SER A 186 -12.10 -11.30 -24.07
N TYR A 187 -12.22 -12.62 -24.22
CA TYR A 187 -13.26 -13.40 -23.57
C TYR A 187 -12.66 -14.48 -22.67
N PRO A 188 -12.91 -14.47 -21.36
CA PRO A 188 -12.38 -15.46 -20.43
C PRO A 188 -13.12 -16.79 -20.56
N CYS A 189 -12.69 -17.65 -21.48
CA CYS A 189 -13.31 -18.92 -21.83
C CYS A 189 -13.45 -19.89 -20.64
N LEU A 190 -12.58 -19.79 -19.62
CA LEU A 190 -12.57 -20.68 -18.47
C LEU A 190 -13.78 -20.53 -17.52
N LEU A 191 -14.52 -19.43 -17.59
CA LEU A 191 -15.73 -19.23 -16.78
C LEU A 191 -16.95 -19.96 -17.33
N TYR A 192 -16.91 -20.44 -18.57
CA TYR A 192 -18.05 -21.11 -19.21
C TYR A 192 -18.16 -22.60 -18.89
N THR A 193 -17.11 -23.22 -18.34
CA THR A 193 -17.09 -24.64 -18.05
C THR A 193 -17.53 -25.00 -16.64
N SER A 194 -17.71 -24.02 -15.73
CA SER A 194 -18.11 -24.25 -14.35
C SER A 194 -19.63 -24.33 -14.16
N ASP A 195 -20.43 -23.80 -15.09
CA ASP A 195 -21.91 -23.77 -14.98
C ASP A 195 -22.58 -24.90 -15.79
N ALA A 196 -21.80 -25.81 -16.38
CA ALA A 196 -22.33 -26.92 -17.19
C ALA A 196 -22.26 -28.29 -16.50
N ALA A 197 -22.15 -28.30 -15.15
CA ALA A 197 -22.16 -29.54 -14.34
C ALA A 197 -23.36 -29.60 -13.41
#